data_3cc47585cc66a017a1f4a70891d15aa3
#
_entry.id   3cc47585cc66a017a1f4a70891d15aa3
#
_cell.length_a   1.000
_cell.length_b   1.000
_cell.length_c   1.000
_cell.angle_alpha   90.00
_cell.angle_beta   90.00
_cell.angle_gamma   90.00
#
_symmetry.space_group_name_H-M   'P 1'
#
loop_
_entity.id
_entity.type
_entity.pdbx_description
1 polymer ?
#
loop_
_entity_poly.entity_id
_entity_poly.type
_entity_poly.pdbx_seq_one_letter_code
_entity_poly.pdbx_strand_id
1 'polypeptide(L)'
;MPHFLRFAALLGGLALGCANLAQARDVDAASYGYPLTNPFEATIATTPPELRPELPHSEDIDQKDYSLKLRPEREFALPDNFWPVKKLRYRLARQDHAAPLIFIIAGTGAHYASSFPEYLKKLFYQAGYHVVQLSSPTSWDFMASASRFATPGFSSDDADDLYRVMQAVRAQQRDLPVTDYYLTGYSLGALNAAFVSHLDESRRSFNFKKVLLLNPPVNLYTSVSNLDKLVETQVKGITDSRTFYEVVLSKLTRYFRQKGYVDINDAMLYDFQQSKQRLSNEEMAMLIGTSFRFSAADIAFTSDLVNRRGLITPPNYPINEGTSLEPFFKRALQCDFECYMTEQLIPMWRARYDGGSLTQLVNQVSLYKLQDYLHDSPKIAVMHNADDVILGPGDLGFL
;
A
#
# COMPACT_ATOMS: atom_id res chain seq x y z
N MET A 1 3.47 42.54 33.16
CA MET A 1 4.39 42.17 32.08
C MET A 1 5.21 40.93 32.43
N PRO A 2 4.62 39.71 32.59
CA PRO A 2 5.41 38.48 32.63
C PRO A 2 4.96 37.41 31.63
N HIS A 3 4.08 37.73 30.68
CA HIS A 3 3.57 36.70 29.72
C HIS A 3 4.27 36.70 28.36
N PHE A 4 5.10 37.68 28.03
CA PHE A 4 5.80 37.74 26.74
C PHE A 4 7.10 36.91 26.66
N LEU A 5 7.70 36.55 27.78
CA LEU A 5 8.97 35.80 27.81
C LEU A 5 8.81 34.27 27.69
N ARG A 6 7.60 33.72 27.85
CA ARG A 6 7.36 32.25 27.71
C ARG A 6 7.09 31.79 26.27
N PHE A 7 6.67 32.70 25.38
CA PHE A 7 6.42 32.37 23.98
C PHE A 7 7.68 32.34 23.12
N ALA A 8 8.71 33.11 23.46
CA ALA A 8 9.99 33.11 22.73
C ALA A 8 10.84 31.86 22.99
N ALA A 9 10.68 31.21 24.15
CA ALA A 9 11.42 30.00 24.48
C ALA A 9 10.84 28.73 23.80
N LEU A 10 9.54 28.73 23.44
CA LEU A 10 8.93 27.60 22.71
C LEU A 10 9.24 27.62 21.20
N LEU A 11 9.40 28.80 20.62
CA LEU A 11 9.79 28.94 19.19
C LEU A 11 11.28 28.67 18.96
N GLY A 12 12.14 28.92 19.94
CA GLY A 12 13.55 28.53 19.89
C GLY A 12 13.81 27.04 20.01
N GLY A 13 12.93 26.31 20.73
CA GLY A 13 13.02 24.84 20.85
C GLY A 13 12.61 24.09 19.61
N LEU A 14 11.65 24.60 18.84
CA LEU A 14 11.19 24.00 17.58
C LEU A 14 12.18 24.21 16.42
N ALA A 15 12.91 25.31 16.38
CA ALA A 15 13.91 25.58 15.35
C ALA A 15 15.20 24.75 15.54
N LEU A 16 15.55 24.38 16.76
CA LEU A 16 16.70 23.50 17.05
C LEU A 16 16.38 22.00 16.89
N GLY A 17 15.09 21.62 16.91
CA GLY A 17 14.66 20.24 16.66
C GLY A 17 14.74 19.83 15.19
N CYS A 18 14.71 20.78 14.25
CA CYS A 18 14.74 20.48 12.81
C CYS A 18 16.15 20.30 12.23
N ALA A 19 17.21 20.67 12.95
CA ALA A 19 18.59 20.58 12.46
C ALA A 19 19.28 19.23 12.73
N ASN A 20 18.66 18.33 13.50
CA ASN A 20 19.23 17.02 13.87
C ASN A 20 18.53 15.80 13.22
N LEU A 21 17.76 16.00 12.16
CA LEU A 21 17.08 14.91 11.45
C LEU A 21 17.94 14.18 10.41
N ALA A 22 19.25 14.37 10.44
CA ALA A 22 20.17 13.79 9.46
C ALA A 22 20.90 12.51 9.92
N GLN A 23 20.58 11.98 11.09
CA GLN A 23 21.03 10.65 11.50
C GLN A 23 19.80 9.76 11.68
N ALA A 24 19.73 8.67 10.88
CA ALA A 24 18.84 7.56 11.17
C ALA A 24 19.11 7.14 12.62
N ARG A 25 18.15 7.38 13.50
CA ARG A 25 18.20 6.81 14.84
C ARG A 25 17.59 5.43 14.71
N ASP A 26 18.39 4.42 14.90
CA ASP A 26 17.88 3.09 15.22
C ASP A 26 17.05 3.24 16.49
N VAL A 27 15.75 3.22 16.35
CA VAL A 27 14.84 3.13 17.49
C VAL A 27 14.86 1.67 17.90
N ASP A 28 15.53 1.36 19.01
CA ASP A 28 15.48 0.03 19.60
C ASP A 28 14.00 -0.32 19.85
N ALA A 29 13.55 -1.42 19.23
CA ALA A 29 12.17 -1.91 19.36
C ALA A 29 11.78 -2.11 20.85
N ALA A 30 12.72 -2.49 21.71
CA ALA A 30 12.52 -2.62 23.15
C ALA A 30 12.25 -1.26 23.84
N SER A 31 12.83 -0.17 23.32
CA SER A 31 12.63 1.18 23.86
C SER A 31 11.39 1.88 23.33
N TYR A 32 10.81 1.41 22.22
CA TYR A 32 9.60 1.98 21.61
C TYR A 32 8.35 1.73 22.46
N GLY A 33 8.34 0.66 23.29
CA GLY A 33 7.28 0.39 24.26
C GLY A 33 5.96 -0.05 23.62
N TYR A 34 5.97 -0.55 22.37
CA TYR A 34 4.76 -1.06 21.72
C TYR A 34 4.32 -2.36 22.41
N PRO A 35 3.06 -2.45 22.89
CA PRO A 35 2.64 -3.52 23.79
C PRO A 35 2.38 -4.86 23.11
N LEU A 36 2.16 -4.88 21.78
CA LEU A 36 1.90 -6.12 21.04
C LEU A 36 3.22 -6.68 20.50
N THR A 37 3.67 -7.78 21.10
CA THR A 37 4.94 -8.46 20.72
C THR A 37 4.73 -9.58 19.71
N ASN A 38 3.49 -9.97 19.44
CA ASN A 38 3.16 -10.98 18.44
C ASN A 38 2.90 -10.30 17.08
N PRO A 39 3.67 -10.60 16.01
CA PRO A 39 3.56 -9.93 14.74
C PRO A 39 2.19 -10.14 14.05
N PHE A 40 1.56 -11.29 14.21
CA PHE A 40 0.23 -11.54 13.66
C PHE A 40 -0.83 -10.73 14.40
N GLU A 41 -0.74 -10.67 15.75
CA GLU A 41 -1.64 -9.87 16.57
C GLU A 41 -1.48 -8.38 16.26
N ALA A 42 -0.25 -7.88 16.18
CA ALA A 42 0.03 -6.49 15.82
C ALA A 42 -0.51 -6.12 14.44
N THR A 43 -0.44 -7.04 13.47
CA THR A 43 -0.98 -6.84 12.12
C THR A 43 -2.51 -6.75 12.11
N ILE A 44 -3.22 -7.60 12.87
CA ILE A 44 -4.69 -7.69 12.85
C ILE A 44 -5.32 -6.69 13.82
N ALA A 45 -4.81 -6.59 15.05
CA ALA A 45 -5.40 -5.77 16.11
C ALA A 45 -5.14 -4.26 15.92
N THR A 46 -4.20 -3.90 15.04
CA THR A 46 -3.79 -2.51 14.80
C THR A 46 -3.19 -1.83 16.05
N THR A 47 -3.02 -0.53 16.03
CA THR A 47 -2.47 0.22 17.16
C THR A 47 -3.47 0.28 18.31
N PRO A 48 -3.08 -0.04 19.56
CA PRO A 48 -3.94 0.13 20.73
C PRO A 48 -4.52 1.53 20.82
N PRO A 49 -5.80 1.68 21.23
CA PRO A 49 -6.47 2.98 21.23
C PRO A 49 -5.73 4.08 22.01
N GLU A 50 -5.11 3.73 23.14
CA GLU A 50 -4.36 4.64 24.00
C GLU A 50 -3.05 5.19 23.38
N LEU A 51 -2.55 4.51 22.34
CA LEU A 51 -1.37 4.92 21.60
C LEU A 51 -1.70 5.65 20.29
N ARG A 52 -2.99 5.77 19.96
CA ARG A 52 -3.40 6.48 18.74
C ARG A 52 -3.37 7.97 18.96
N PRO A 53 -2.79 8.75 18.02
CA PRO A 53 -2.87 10.20 18.09
C PRO A 53 -4.32 10.67 17.88
N GLU A 54 -4.68 11.79 18.47
CA GLU A 54 -5.90 12.50 18.10
C GLU A 54 -5.74 13.06 16.68
N LEU A 55 -6.64 12.69 15.80
CA LEU A 55 -6.62 13.09 14.40
C LEU A 55 -7.90 13.84 14.03
N PRO A 56 -7.84 14.78 13.08
CA PRO A 56 -9.02 15.51 12.63
C PRO A 56 -10.08 14.57 12.07
N HIS A 57 -11.35 14.89 12.29
CA HIS A 57 -12.44 14.20 11.61
C HIS A 57 -12.38 14.47 10.10
N SER A 58 -12.88 13.53 9.30
CA SER A 58 -12.81 13.67 7.82
C SER A 58 -13.63 14.86 7.30
N GLU A 59 -14.64 15.30 8.05
CA GLU A 59 -15.47 16.49 7.77
C GLU A 59 -14.76 17.80 8.05
N ASP A 60 -13.74 17.80 8.92
CA ASP A 60 -12.91 18.97 9.24
C ASP A 60 -11.77 19.19 8.24
N ILE A 61 -11.59 18.27 7.31
CA ILE A 61 -10.53 18.34 6.29
C ILE A 61 -11.10 18.88 4.99
N ASP A 62 -10.54 19.96 4.45
CA ASP A 62 -10.87 20.41 3.09
C ASP A 62 -10.30 19.41 2.08
N GLN A 63 -11.13 18.45 1.69
CA GLN A 63 -10.75 17.35 0.81
C GLN A 63 -11.74 17.13 -0.31
N LYS A 64 -11.22 16.67 -1.47
CA LYS A 64 -12.04 16.37 -2.62
C LYS A 64 -11.46 15.24 -3.45
N ASP A 65 -12.35 14.40 -4.00
CA ASP A 65 -12.01 13.39 -4.99
C ASP A 65 -11.99 14.02 -6.39
N TYR A 66 -10.90 13.77 -7.09
CA TYR A 66 -10.69 14.18 -8.48
C TYR A 66 -10.50 12.95 -9.36
N SER A 67 -10.54 13.16 -10.66
CA SER A 67 -10.29 12.10 -11.63
C SER A 67 -9.39 12.56 -12.77
N LEU A 68 -8.48 11.67 -13.20
CA LEU A 68 -7.56 11.84 -14.31
C LEU A 68 -7.97 10.96 -15.48
N LYS A 69 -7.91 11.51 -16.69
CA LYS A 69 -8.08 10.75 -17.93
C LYS A 69 -6.71 10.55 -18.58
N LEU A 70 -6.04 9.46 -18.22
CA LEU A 70 -4.65 9.22 -18.63
C LEU A 70 -4.55 8.56 -20.01
N ARG A 71 -5.57 7.77 -20.41
CA ARG A 71 -5.63 7.08 -21.72
C ARG A 71 -4.33 6.33 -22.06
N PRO A 72 -3.94 5.33 -21.27
CA PRO A 72 -2.79 4.50 -21.63
C PRO A 72 -3.06 3.85 -23.00
N GLU A 73 -2.03 3.83 -23.85
CA GLU A 73 -2.08 3.10 -25.10
C GLU A 73 -2.17 1.61 -24.80
N ARG A 74 -3.15 0.95 -25.39
CA ARG A 74 -3.41 -0.47 -25.18
C ARG A 74 -3.70 -1.16 -26.50
N GLU A 75 -3.27 -2.40 -26.60
CA GLU A 75 -3.57 -3.28 -27.75
C GLU A 75 -5.08 -3.55 -27.84
N PHE A 76 -5.76 -3.70 -26.70
CA PHE A 76 -7.18 -4.03 -26.64
C PHE A 76 -7.97 -2.94 -25.91
N ALA A 77 -9.21 -2.71 -26.34
CA ALA A 77 -10.16 -1.90 -25.59
C ALA A 77 -10.48 -2.60 -24.25
N LEU A 78 -10.65 -1.80 -23.20
CA LEU A 78 -11.10 -2.32 -21.91
C LEU A 78 -12.48 -2.96 -22.06
N PRO A 79 -12.70 -4.13 -21.40
CA PRO A 79 -14.04 -4.71 -21.28
C PRO A 79 -15.04 -3.73 -20.65
N ASP A 80 -16.33 -3.84 -21.02
CA ASP A 80 -17.36 -2.90 -20.57
C ASP A 80 -17.58 -2.87 -19.06
N ASN A 81 -17.28 -3.96 -18.36
CA ASN A 81 -17.34 -4.02 -16.90
C ASN A 81 -16.35 -3.09 -16.20
N PHE A 82 -15.34 -2.54 -16.90
CA PHE A 82 -14.44 -1.50 -16.39
C PHE A 82 -14.99 -0.07 -16.56
N TRP A 83 -16.27 0.10 -16.95
CA TRP A 83 -16.87 1.43 -17.11
C TRP A 83 -16.70 2.38 -15.90
N PRO A 84 -16.70 1.90 -14.61
CA PRO A 84 -16.54 2.80 -13.47
C PRO A 84 -15.12 3.39 -13.38
N VAL A 85 -14.11 2.76 -14.00
CA VAL A 85 -12.70 3.14 -13.89
C VAL A 85 -12.07 3.62 -15.21
N LYS A 86 -12.87 4.17 -16.11
CA LYS A 86 -12.36 4.86 -17.31
C LYS A 86 -11.47 6.07 -16.98
N LYS A 87 -11.47 6.50 -15.71
CA LYS A 87 -10.62 7.56 -15.17
C LYS A 87 -10.05 7.12 -13.82
N LEU A 88 -8.77 7.36 -13.61
CA LEU A 88 -8.15 7.16 -12.31
C LEU A 88 -8.64 8.22 -11.33
N ARG A 89 -9.09 7.80 -10.15
CA ARG A 89 -9.43 8.71 -9.05
C ARG A 89 -8.23 8.91 -8.13
N TYR A 90 -8.18 10.10 -7.53
CA TYR A 90 -7.29 10.41 -6.43
C TYR A 90 -7.98 11.38 -5.47
N ARG A 91 -7.53 11.46 -4.22
CA ARG A 91 -8.00 12.44 -3.24
C ARG A 91 -6.94 13.49 -2.99
N LEU A 92 -7.36 14.74 -2.94
CA LEU A 92 -6.56 15.86 -2.48
C LEU A 92 -7.20 16.42 -1.21
N ALA A 93 -6.43 16.45 -0.12
CA ALA A 93 -6.69 17.27 1.06
C ALA A 93 -5.77 18.49 0.99
N ARG A 94 -6.32 19.70 1.13
CA ARG A 94 -5.57 20.94 0.92
C ARG A 94 -5.62 21.86 2.13
N GLN A 95 -4.52 22.51 2.41
CA GLN A 95 -4.45 23.65 3.33
C GLN A 95 -5.03 24.91 2.64
N ASP A 96 -5.44 25.89 3.41
CA ASP A 96 -5.96 27.19 2.94
C ASP A 96 -4.86 28.20 2.58
N HIS A 97 -3.60 27.80 2.75
CA HIS A 97 -2.39 28.61 2.53
C HIS A 97 -1.36 27.83 1.70
N ALA A 98 -0.24 28.49 1.36
CA ALA A 98 0.89 27.84 0.72
C ALA A 98 1.54 26.83 1.69
N ALA A 99 1.65 25.57 1.26
CA ALA A 99 2.11 24.48 2.11
C ALA A 99 2.89 23.43 1.30
N PRO A 100 3.71 22.59 1.96
CA PRO A 100 4.32 21.47 1.29
C PRO A 100 3.27 20.44 0.87
N LEU A 101 3.53 19.73 -0.24
CA LEU A 101 2.66 18.67 -0.72
C LEU A 101 3.33 17.30 -0.56
N ILE A 102 2.60 16.37 0.04
CA ILE A 102 3.02 14.97 0.13
C ILE A 102 2.12 14.08 -0.70
N PHE A 103 2.75 13.22 -1.52
CA PHE A 103 2.07 12.11 -2.18
C PHE A 103 2.12 10.86 -1.30
N ILE A 104 1.01 10.14 -1.20
CA ILE A 104 0.88 8.87 -0.49
C ILE A 104 0.57 7.78 -1.51
N ILE A 105 1.45 6.78 -1.64
CA ILE A 105 1.24 5.61 -2.50
C ILE A 105 0.70 4.45 -1.66
N ALA A 106 -0.45 3.91 -2.05
CA ALA A 106 -1.07 2.80 -1.37
C ALA A 106 -0.30 1.48 -1.56
N GLY A 107 -0.46 0.54 -0.61
CA GLY A 107 0.12 -0.80 -0.66
C GLY A 107 -0.64 -1.76 -1.58
N THR A 108 -0.27 -3.05 -1.57
CA THR A 108 -0.80 -4.09 -2.45
C THR A 108 -2.34 -4.11 -2.47
N GLY A 109 -2.93 -4.02 -3.66
CA GLY A 109 -4.37 -4.08 -3.89
C GLY A 109 -5.17 -2.87 -3.39
N ALA A 110 -4.56 -1.96 -2.64
CA ALA A 110 -5.27 -0.84 -2.03
C ALA A 110 -5.46 0.33 -3.00
N HIS A 111 -6.65 0.94 -2.95
CA HIS A 111 -6.93 2.16 -3.70
C HIS A 111 -6.72 3.42 -2.83
N TYR A 112 -6.77 4.59 -3.46
CA TYR A 112 -6.49 5.88 -2.83
C TYR A 112 -7.28 6.17 -1.54
N ALA A 113 -8.53 5.70 -1.42
CA ALA A 113 -9.40 5.92 -0.26
C ALA A 113 -9.48 4.70 0.69
N SER A 114 -8.52 3.78 0.63
CA SER A 114 -8.40 2.69 1.61
C SER A 114 -8.05 3.23 3.01
N SER A 115 -8.33 2.47 4.07
CA SER A 115 -8.22 2.94 5.45
C SER A 115 -6.84 3.47 5.84
N PHE A 116 -5.77 2.80 5.39
CA PHE A 116 -4.42 3.24 5.77
C PHE A 116 -3.96 4.52 5.05
N PRO A 117 -4.16 4.74 3.73
CA PRO A 117 -4.00 6.04 3.11
C PRO A 117 -4.83 7.15 3.79
N GLU A 118 -6.07 6.84 4.20
CA GLU A 118 -6.92 7.78 4.94
C GLU A 118 -6.31 8.17 6.30
N TYR A 119 -5.75 7.20 7.01
CA TYR A 119 -5.05 7.46 8.27
C TYR A 119 -3.82 8.35 8.05
N LEU A 120 -2.96 8.01 7.10
CA LEU A 120 -1.77 8.79 6.76
C LEU A 120 -2.14 10.21 6.29
N LYS A 121 -3.21 10.35 5.51
CA LYS A 121 -3.71 11.67 5.09
C LYS A 121 -4.01 12.55 6.30
N LYS A 122 -4.73 12.04 7.29
CA LYS A 122 -5.07 12.79 8.51
C LYS A 122 -3.83 13.24 9.27
N LEU A 123 -2.83 12.35 9.41
CA LEU A 123 -1.55 12.68 10.05
C LEU A 123 -0.82 13.80 9.33
N PHE A 124 -0.63 13.69 8.02
CA PHE A 124 0.10 14.72 7.26
C PHE A 124 -0.69 16.00 7.09
N TYR A 125 -2.02 15.94 6.98
CA TYR A 125 -2.86 17.13 6.95
C TYR A 125 -2.75 17.92 8.27
N GLN A 126 -2.82 17.24 9.41
CA GLN A 126 -2.61 17.83 10.72
C GLN A 126 -1.20 18.43 10.88
N ALA A 127 -0.22 17.84 10.24
CA ALA A 127 1.15 18.36 10.19
C ALA A 127 1.35 19.53 9.20
N GLY A 128 0.27 20.01 8.55
CA GLY A 128 0.30 21.19 7.69
C GLY A 128 0.62 20.91 6.21
N TYR A 129 0.49 19.68 5.74
CA TYR A 129 0.72 19.34 4.34
C TYR A 129 -0.57 19.41 3.50
N HIS A 130 -0.45 19.80 2.23
CA HIS A 130 -1.35 19.31 1.22
C HIS A 130 -1.09 17.83 1.02
N VAL A 131 -2.13 17.00 0.92
CA VAL A 131 -1.97 15.55 0.82
C VAL A 131 -2.67 15.01 -0.42
N VAL A 132 -1.94 14.28 -1.25
CA VAL A 132 -2.48 13.56 -2.40
C VAL A 132 -2.38 12.06 -2.15
N GLN A 133 -3.53 11.39 -2.12
CA GLN A 133 -3.62 9.93 -1.99
C GLN A 133 -3.74 9.29 -3.37
N LEU A 134 -2.88 8.31 -3.66
CA LEU A 134 -2.82 7.57 -4.91
C LEU A 134 -3.09 6.08 -4.69
N SER A 135 -3.84 5.48 -5.60
CA SER A 135 -4.02 4.03 -5.66
C SER A 135 -2.69 3.31 -5.96
N SER A 136 -2.56 2.10 -5.44
CA SER A 136 -1.46 1.19 -5.78
C SER A 136 -1.47 0.84 -7.27
N PRO A 137 -0.31 0.67 -7.91
CA PRO A 137 -0.23 0.06 -9.24
C PRO A 137 -0.91 -1.30 -9.36
N THR A 138 -1.05 -2.02 -8.24
CA THR A 138 -1.72 -3.33 -8.17
C THR A 138 -3.23 -3.24 -7.93
N SER A 139 -3.81 -2.06 -7.74
CA SER A 139 -5.25 -1.92 -7.63
C SER A 139 -5.91 -1.94 -9.01
N TRP A 140 -7.08 -2.54 -9.10
CA TRP A 140 -7.79 -2.72 -10.37
C TRP A 140 -8.10 -1.40 -11.11
N ASP A 141 -8.38 -0.32 -10.36
CA ASP A 141 -8.63 1.01 -10.93
C ASP A 141 -7.38 1.60 -11.57
N PHE A 142 -6.20 1.46 -10.92
CA PHE A 142 -4.92 1.90 -11.48
C PHE A 142 -4.52 1.05 -12.68
N MET A 143 -4.63 -0.28 -12.56
CA MET A 143 -4.33 -1.21 -13.65
C MET A 143 -5.17 -0.90 -14.90
N ALA A 144 -6.46 -0.63 -14.72
CA ALA A 144 -7.36 -0.35 -15.83
C ALA A 144 -7.18 1.05 -16.43
N SER A 145 -6.91 2.09 -15.63
CA SER A 145 -6.99 3.48 -16.10
C SER A 145 -5.64 4.20 -16.23
N ALA A 146 -4.58 3.73 -15.58
CA ALA A 146 -3.29 4.42 -15.51
C ALA A 146 -2.10 3.57 -15.96
N SER A 147 -2.06 2.28 -15.62
CA SER A 147 -0.96 1.40 -15.98
C SER A 147 -0.89 1.17 -17.48
N ARG A 148 0.29 1.32 -18.07
CA ARG A 148 0.51 1.04 -19.51
C ARG A 148 0.37 -0.42 -19.87
N PHE A 149 0.75 -1.30 -18.94
CA PHE A 149 0.83 -2.75 -19.20
C PHE A 149 -0.19 -3.58 -18.44
N ALA A 150 -0.86 -2.99 -17.45
CA ALA A 150 -1.78 -3.68 -16.54
C ALA A 150 -1.24 -5.02 -16.01
N THR A 151 0.07 -5.10 -15.81
CA THR A 151 0.81 -6.25 -15.27
C THR A 151 1.81 -5.70 -14.26
N PRO A 152 1.33 -5.26 -13.06
CA PRO A 152 2.16 -4.64 -12.05
C PRO A 152 3.15 -5.64 -11.43
N GLY A 153 4.20 -5.10 -10.79
CA GLY A 153 5.24 -5.86 -10.11
C GLY A 153 6.62 -5.73 -10.77
N PHE A 154 6.72 -5.11 -11.96
CA PHE A 154 8.02 -4.65 -12.45
C PHE A 154 8.23 -3.20 -11.97
N SER A 155 8.94 -3.07 -10.85
CA SER A 155 9.00 -1.84 -10.04
C SER A 155 9.38 -0.58 -10.85
N SER A 156 10.20 -0.71 -11.88
CA SER A 156 10.57 0.43 -12.75
C SER A 156 9.41 0.92 -13.62
N ASP A 157 8.57 0.01 -14.14
CA ASP A 157 7.38 0.36 -14.92
C ASP A 157 6.28 0.94 -14.03
N ASP A 158 6.07 0.34 -12.85
CA ASP A 158 5.12 0.82 -11.86
C ASP A 158 5.47 2.23 -11.38
N ALA A 159 6.76 2.48 -11.12
CA ALA A 159 7.27 3.81 -10.75
C ALA A 159 7.09 4.84 -11.87
N ASP A 160 7.31 4.46 -13.12
CA ASP A 160 7.11 5.36 -14.26
C ASP A 160 5.62 5.72 -14.43
N ASP A 161 4.72 4.76 -14.29
CA ASP A 161 3.28 5.00 -14.35
C ASP A 161 2.80 5.88 -13.18
N LEU A 162 3.27 5.64 -11.95
CA LEU A 162 3.02 6.50 -10.79
C LEU A 162 3.54 7.92 -11.01
N TYR A 163 4.75 8.06 -11.52
CA TYR A 163 5.35 9.36 -11.79
C TYR A 163 4.52 10.18 -12.80
N ARG A 164 4.04 9.53 -13.86
CA ARG A 164 3.12 10.15 -14.85
C ARG A 164 1.79 10.55 -14.21
N VAL A 165 1.24 9.74 -13.33
CA VAL A 165 0.05 10.08 -12.55
C VAL A 165 0.29 11.31 -11.70
N MET A 166 1.41 11.36 -10.97
CA MET A 166 1.77 12.50 -10.11
C MET A 166 1.95 13.79 -10.92
N GLN A 167 2.59 13.72 -12.10
CA GLN A 167 2.70 14.85 -13.02
C GLN A 167 1.31 15.33 -13.51
N ALA A 168 0.41 14.39 -13.84
CA ALA A 168 -0.96 14.72 -14.24
C ALA A 168 -1.78 15.36 -13.11
N VAL A 169 -1.61 14.89 -11.86
CA VAL A 169 -2.18 15.54 -10.67
C VAL A 169 -1.71 16.98 -10.58
N ARG A 170 -0.40 17.23 -10.67
CA ARG A 170 0.14 18.60 -10.59
C ARG A 170 -0.34 19.49 -11.73
N ALA A 171 -0.43 18.95 -12.94
CA ALA A 171 -0.97 19.69 -14.08
C ALA A 171 -2.47 20.07 -13.89
N GLN A 172 -3.25 19.18 -13.28
CA GLN A 172 -4.65 19.44 -12.95
C GLN A 172 -4.81 20.43 -11.77
N GLN A 173 -3.89 20.38 -10.80
CA GLN A 173 -3.89 21.21 -9.58
C GLN A 173 -2.82 22.31 -9.64
N ARG A 174 -2.60 22.91 -10.83
CA ARG A 174 -1.55 23.91 -11.05
C ARG A 174 -1.65 25.14 -10.14
N ASP A 175 -2.87 25.51 -9.74
CA ASP A 175 -3.15 26.66 -8.91
C ASP A 175 -2.99 26.38 -7.40
N LEU A 176 -2.75 25.12 -6.98
CA LEU A 176 -2.47 24.79 -5.60
C LEU A 176 -1.10 25.35 -5.20
N PRO A 177 -1.00 26.20 -4.17
CA PRO A 177 0.24 26.87 -3.77
C PRO A 177 1.16 25.89 -2.99
N VAL A 178 1.98 25.14 -3.73
CA VAL A 178 2.91 24.15 -3.18
C VAL A 178 4.29 24.76 -2.99
N THR A 179 4.85 24.63 -1.77
CA THR A 179 6.21 25.11 -1.44
C THR A 179 7.28 24.08 -1.76
N ASP A 180 7.06 22.82 -1.37
CA ASP A 180 7.99 21.71 -1.53
C ASP A 180 7.23 20.40 -1.76
N TYR A 181 7.92 19.37 -2.28
CA TYR A 181 7.33 18.06 -2.51
C TYR A 181 7.94 17.00 -1.60
N TYR A 182 7.06 16.13 -1.12
CA TYR A 182 7.37 14.99 -0.27
C TYR A 182 6.68 13.74 -0.81
N LEU A 183 7.20 12.57 -0.45
CA LEU A 183 6.68 11.31 -0.92
C LEU A 183 6.66 10.30 0.23
N THR A 184 5.61 9.51 0.31
CA THR A 184 5.53 8.36 1.20
C THR A 184 4.74 7.23 0.55
N GLY A 185 4.95 6.04 1.04
CA GLY A 185 4.15 4.87 0.71
C GLY A 185 4.31 3.84 1.83
N TYR A 186 3.43 2.85 1.84
CA TYR A 186 3.51 1.76 2.80
C TYR A 186 3.51 0.41 2.08
N SER A 187 4.22 -0.60 2.64
CA SER A 187 4.34 -1.92 2.05
C SER A 187 4.83 -1.81 0.58
N LEU A 188 4.18 -2.42 -0.39
CA LEU A 188 4.49 -2.28 -1.82
C LEU A 188 4.52 -0.81 -2.29
N GLY A 189 3.67 0.06 -1.72
CA GLY A 189 3.69 1.49 -2.00
C GLY A 189 4.98 2.16 -1.55
N ALA A 190 5.63 1.68 -0.49
CA ALA A 190 6.92 2.16 -0.03
C ALA A 190 8.05 1.74 -0.98
N LEU A 191 8.04 0.49 -1.45
CA LEU A 191 8.95 0.03 -2.50
C LEU A 191 8.80 0.91 -3.76
N ASN A 192 7.57 1.13 -4.20
CA ASN A 192 7.30 2.00 -5.35
C ASN A 192 7.76 3.45 -5.09
N ALA A 193 7.60 3.98 -3.87
CA ALA A 193 8.07 5.32 -3.51
C ALA A 193 9.60 5.44 -3.64
N ALA A 194 10.36 4.41 -3.28
CA ALA A 194 11.80 4.37 -3.47
C ALA A 194 12.18 4.46 -4.97
N PHE A 195 11.52 3.68 -5.83
CA PHE A 195 11.75 3.72 -7.28
C PHE A 195 11.31 5.04 -7.92
N VAL A 196 10.17 5.61 -7.49
CA VAL A 196 9.69 6.94 -7.92
C VAL A 196 10.69 8.02 -7.52
N SER A 197 11.19 7.97 -6.29
CA SER A 197 12.19 8.93 -5.80
C SER A 197 13.51 8.85 -6.57
N HIS A 198 14.00 7.64 -6.84
CA HIS A 198 15.18 7.44 -7.70
C HIS A 198 14.95 7.95 -9.12
N LEU A 199 13.77 7.71 -9.70
CA LEU A 199 13.41 8.21 -11.02
C LEU A 199 13.41 9.74 -11.07
N ASP A 200 12.99 10.41 -10.01
CA ASP A 200 12.96 11.87 -9.90
C ASP A 200 14.37 12.50 -9.87
N GLU A 201 15.44 11.76 -9.53
CA GLU A 201 16.82 12.25 -9.61
C GLU A 201 17.20 12.68 -11.03
N SER A 202 16.68 11.96 -12.01
CA SER A 202 16.92 12.27 -13.43
C SER A 202 15.85 13.20 -14.01
N ARG A 203 14.57 12.98 -13.69
CA ARG A 203 13.44 13.72 -14.29
C ARG A 203 13.17 15.08 -13.65
N ARG A 204 13.44 15.22 -12.36
CA ARG A 204 13.40 16.47 -11.58
C ARG A 204 12.09 17.26 -11.66
N SER A 205 10.94 16.55 -11.81
CA SER A 205 9.64 17.24 -11.81
C SER A 205 9.21 17.66 -10.42
N PHE A 206 9.67 16.94 -9.36
CA PHE A 206 9.28 17.18 -7.98
C PHE A 206 10.45 17.62 -7.11
N ASN A 207 11.65 17.08 -7.30
CA ASN A 207 12.81 17.33 -6.45
C ASN A 207 12.48 17.09 -4.97
N PHE A 208 11.99 15.87 -4.66
CA PHE A 208 11.50 15.53 -3.31
C PHE A 208 12.49 15.91 -2.22
N LYS A 209 12.02 16.61 -1.20
CA LYS A 209 12.80 17.02 -0.03
C LYS A 209 13.07 15.86 0.91
N LYS A 210 12.04 15.05 1.18
CA LYS A 210 12.12 13.81 1.97
C LYS A 210 11.17 12.77 1.41
N VAL A 211 11.55 11.52 1.57
CA VAL A 211 10.78 10.34 1.18
C VAL A 211 10.77 9.37 2.34
N LEU A 212 9.58 9.07 2.85
CA LEU A 212 9.38 8.14 3.97
C LEU A 212 8.86 6.80 3.45
N LEU A 213 9.63 5.75 3.67
CA LEU A 213 9.29 4.38 3.30
C LEU A 213 8.76 3.64 4.54
N LEU A 214 7.46 3.28 4.53
CA LEU A 214 6.82 2.58 5.65
C LEU A 214 6.72 1.09 5.35
N ASN A 215 7.42 0.26 6.12
CA ASN A 215 7.44 -1.20 5.97
C ASN A 215 7.66 -1.66 4.50
N PRO A 216 8.71 -1.19 3.81
CA PRO A 216 8.97 -1.59 2.44
C PRO A 216 9.39 -3.06 2.36
N PRO A 217 8.86 -3.87 1.43
CA PRO A 217 9.47 -5.15 1.10
C PRO A 217 10.84 -4.92 0.45
N VAL A 218 11.89 -5.55 0.96
CA VAL A 218 13.25 -5.43 0.38
C VAL A 218 13.35 -6.30 -0.86
N ASN A 219 13.01 -7.57 -0.73
CA ASN A 219 12.91 -8.52 -1.84
C ASN A 219 11.45 -8.84 -2.10
N LEU A 220 10.90 -8.28 -3.18
CA LEU A 220 9.47 -8.44 -3.49
C LEU A 220 9.07 -9.91 -3.66
N TYR A 221 9.91 -10.74 -4.31
CA TYR A 221 9.62 -12.16 -4.48
C TYR A 221 9.53 -12.90 -3.15
N THR A 222 10.50 -12.70 -2.26
CA THR A 222 10.50 -13.30 -0.92
C THR A 222 9.26 -12.88 -0.14
N SER A 223 8.91 -11.59 -0.17
CA SER A 223 7.76 -11.07 0.57
C SER A 223 6.45 -11.67 0.10
N VAL A 224 6.21 -11.77 -1.22
CA VAL A 224 4.97 -12.38 -1.74
C VAL A 224 4.92 -13.88 -1.49
N SER A 225 6.05 -14.59 -1.58
CA SER A 225 6.15 -16.02 -1.24
C SER A 225 5.86 -16.27 0.26
N ASN A 226 6.30 -15.37 1.14
CA ASN A 226 5.97 -15.48 2.57
C ASN A 226 4.47 -15.29 2.81
N LEU A 227 3.81 -14.35 2.10
CA LEU A 227 2.36 -14.17 2.17
C LEU A 227 1.59 -15.39 1.66
N ASP A 228 2.04 -16.00 0.55
CA ASP A 228 1.41 -17.21 0.01
C ASP A 228 1.48 -18.37 1.01
N LYS A 229 2.62 -18.55 1.70
CA LYS A 229 2.80 -19.59 2.74
C LYS A 229 1.88 -19.41 3.95
N LEU A 230 1.43 -18.21 4.27
CA LEU A 230 0.50 -17.98 5.39
C LEU A 230 -0.86 -18.66 5.16
N VAL A 231 -1.28 -18.83 3.91
CA VAL A 231 -2.54 -19.56 3.58
C VAL A 231 -2.41 -21.05 3.86
N GLU A 232 -1.19 -21.59 3.81
CA GLU A 232 -0.92 -23.02 4.04
C GLU A 232 -0.86 -23.37 5.53
N THR A 233 -0.99 -22.36 6.41
CA THR A 233 -0.97 -22.58 7.86
C THR A 233 -2.10 -23.52 8.27
N GLN A 234 -1.76 -24.62 8.93
CA GLN A 234 -2.75 -25.60 9.35
C GLN A 234 -3.47 -25.13 10.61
N VAL A 235 -4.78 -24.92 10.51
CA VAL A 235 -5.65 -24.57 11.63
C VAL A 235 -6.47 -25.79 12.02
N LYS A 236 -6.44 -26.16 13.30
CA LYS A 236 -7.16 -27.34 13.80
C LYS A 236 -8.66 -27.27 13.50
N GLY A 237 -9.18 -28.27 12.81
CA GLY A 237 -10.60 -28.37 12.45
C GLY A 237 -11.00 -27.57 11.20
N ILE A 238 -10.05 -26.96 10.50
CA ILE A 238 -10.28 -26.24 9.24
C ILE A 238 -9.68 -27.07 8.11
N THR A 239 -10.51 -27.41 7.13
CA THR A 239 -10.13 -28.21 5.96
C THR A 239 -10.11 -27.41 4.66
N ASP A 240 -10.75 -26.24 4.67
CA ASP A 240 -10.87 -25.39 3.49
C ASP A 240 -11.22 -23.94 3.90
N SER A 241 -11.08 -23.00 2.97
CA SER A 241 -11.31 -21.57 3.19
C SER A 241 -12.73 -21.25 3.66
N ARG A 242 -13.74 -22.01 3.23
CA ARG A 242 -15.13 -21.79 3.64
C ARG A 242 -15.31 -22.09 5.13
N THR A 243 -14.82 -23.24 5.57
CA THR A 243 -14.80 -23.62 6.99
C THR A 243 -14.06 -22.60 7.82
N PHE A 244 -12.95 -22.04 7.31
CA PHE A 244 -12.21 -20.98 7.97
C PHE A 244 -13.06 -19.71 8.19
N TYR A 245 -13.74 -19.24 7.15
CA TYR A 245 -14.62 -18.06 7.27
C TYR A 245 -15.77 -18.29 8.24
N GLU A 246 -16.37 -19.48 8.26
CA GLU A 246 -17.43 -19.84 9.21
C GLU A 246 -16.92 -19.77 10.65
N VAL A 247 -15.69 -20.21 10.92
CA VAL A 247 -15.05 -20.12 12.25
C VAL A 247 -14.82 -18.66 12.65
N VAL A 248 -14.24 -17.84 11.77
CA VAL A 248 -13.99 -16.41 12.05
C VAL A 248 -15.29 -15.66 12.30
N LEU A 249 -16.30 -15.84 11.43
CA LEU A 249 -17.63 -15.21 11.58
C LEU A 249 -18.33 -15.67 12.86
N SER A 250 -18.20 -16.95 13.23
CA SER A 250 -18.76 -17.48 14.47
C SER A 250 -18.13 -16.83 15.71
N LYS A 251 -16.80 -16.59 15.70
CA LYS A 251 -16.10 -15.92 16.79
C LYS A 251 -16.51 -14.45 16.89
N LEU A 252 -16.56 -13.72 15.79
CA LEU A 252 -17.05 -12.33 15.74
C LEU A 252 -18.50 -12.22 16.22
N THR A 253 -19.39 -13.13 15.77
CA THR A 253 -20.79 -13.15 16.20
C THR A 253 -20.90 -13.37 17.70
N ARG A 254 -20.12 -14.28 18.28
CA ARG A 254 -20.12 -14.52 19.73
C ARG A 254 -19.60 -13.30 20.50
N TYR A 255 -18.56 -12.66 19.99
CA TYR A 255 -18.04 -11.42 20.58
C TYR A 255 -19.10 -10.32 20.63
N PHE A 256 -19.77 -10.02 19.51
CA PHE A 256 -20.83 -9.00 19.47
C PHE A 256 -22.03 -9.36 20.34
N ARG A 257 -22.42 -10.64 20.40
CA ARG A 257 -23.50 -11.09 21.33
C ARG A 257 -23.13 -10.86 22.78
N GLN A 258 -21.87 -11.02 23.18
CA GLN A 258 -21.41 -10.75 24.54
C GLN A 258 -21.34 -9.24 24.83
N LYS A 259 -21.00 -8.41 23.86
CA LYS A 259 -21.04 -6.94 24.00
C LYS A 259 -22.46 -6.37 24.04
N GLY A 260 -23.46 -7.10 23.51
CA GLY A 260 -24.86 -6.67 23.44
C GLY A 260 -25.19 -5.67 22.33
N TYR A 261 -24.18 -5.26 21.54
CA TYR A 261 -24.32 -4.35 20.39
C TYR A 261 -23.21 -4.62 19.37
N VAL A 262 -23.41 -4.13 18.15
CA VAL A 262 -22.38 -4.11 17.09
C VAL A 262 -21.85 -2.69 17.01
N ASP A 263 -20.59 -2.52 17.38
CA ASP A 263 -19.86 -1.28 17.24
C ASP A 263 -18.66 -1.52 16.32
N ILE A 264 -18.74 -0.98 15.10
CA ILE A 264 -17.71 -1.11 14.08
C ILE A 264 -16.93 0.19 14.05
N ASN A 265 -15.88 0.25 14.85
CA ASN A 265 -14.97 1.38 14.93
C ASN A 265 -13.51 0.93 14.82
N ASP A 266 -12.59 1.90 14.81
CA ASP A 266 -11.16 1.66 14.64
C ASP A 266 -10.52 0.82 15.76
N ALA A 267 -11.18 0.69 16.92
CA ALA A 267 -10.70 -0.11 18.05
C ALA A 267 -11.27 -1.54 18.05
N MET A 268 -12.26 -1.83 17.22
CA MET A 268 -13.02 -3.09 17.26
C MET A 268 -12.11 -4.33 17.16
N LEU A 269 -11.17 -4.34 16.24
CA LEU A 269 -10.27 -5.49 16.06
C LEU A 269 -9.32 -5.68 17.23
N TYR A 270 -8.85 -4.60 17.83
CA TYR A 270 -8.05 -4.65 19.05
C TYR A 270 -8.86 -5.23 20.20
N ASP A 271 -10.06 -4.70 20.50
CA ASP A 271 -10.94 -5.17 21.55
C ASP A 271 -11.36 -6.64 21.36
N PHE A 272 -11.63 -7.02 20.09
CA PHE A 272 -11.95 -8.40 19.75
C PHE A 272 -10.78 -9.32 20.09
N GLN A 273 -9.56 -8.95 19.72
CA GLN A 273 -8.36 -9.75 19.97
C GLN A 273 -8.01 -9.84 21.47
N GLN A 274 -8.39 -8.85 22.27
CA GLN A 274 -8.26 -8.90 23.73
C GLN A 274 -9.40 -9.69 24.41
N SER A 275 -10.38 -10.16 23.66
CA SER A 275 -11.54 -10.91 24.18
C SER A 275 -11.25 -12.41 24.31
N LYS A 276 -12.19 -13.14 24.98
CA LYS A 276 -12.20 -14.61 25.02
C LYS A 276 -12.45 -15.27 23.66
N GLN A 277 -12.90 -14.51 22.66
CA GLN A 277 -13.19 -14.97 21.30
C GLN A 277 -12.03 -14.73 20.34
N ARG A 278 -10.88 -14.28 20.84
CA ARG A 278 -9.69 -13.97 20.02
C ARG A 278 -9.30 -15.10 19.05
N LEU A 279 -8.63 -14.72 18.00
CA LEU A 279 -8.02 -15.67 17.06
C LEU A 279 -6.72 -16.25 17.64
N SER A 280 -6.41 -17.49 17.30
CA SER A 280 -5.09 -18.07 17.54
C SER A 280 -4.06 -17.53 16.55
N ASN A 281 -2.78 -17.81 16.77
CA ASN A 281 -1.71 -17.40 15.83
C ASN A 281 -1.92 -18.00 14.44
N GLU A 282 -2.31 -19.26 14.37
CA GLU A 282 -2.57 -19.97 13.11
C GLU A 282 -3.78 -19.39 12.39
N GLU A 283 -4.84 -19.05 13.13
CA GLU A 283 -6.03 -18.40 12.56
C GLU A 283 -5.68 -16.97 12.06
N MET A 284 -4.86 -16.23 12.81
CA MET A 284 -4.38 -14.91 12.39
C MET A 284 -3.49 -14.98 11.14
N ALA A 285 -2.54 -15.90 11.10
CA ALA A 285 -1.68 -16.13 9.95
C ALA A 285 -2.52 -16.48 8.71
N MET A 286 -3.46 -17.42 8.83
CA MET A 286 -4.36 -17.79 7.74
C MET A 286 -5.26 -16.63 7.29
N LEU A 287 -5.74 -15.79 8.22
CA LEU A 287 -6.54 -14.61 7.88
C LEU A 287 -5.74 -13.59 7.07
N ILE A 288 -4.50 -13.31 7.47
CA ILE A 288 -3.58 -12.44 6.74
C ILE A 288 -3.31 -13.01 5.35
N GLY A 289 -2.86 -14.26 5.26
CA GLY A 289 -2.57 -14.94 3.99
C GLY A 289 -3.76 -14.96 3.05
N THR A 290 -4.96 -15.27 3.58
CA THR A 290 -6.18 -15.28 2.77
C THR A 290 -6.55 -13.90 2.23
N SER A 291 -6.38 -12.83 3.03
CA SER A 291 -6.60 -11.46 2.57
C SER A 291 -5.67 -11.10 1.40
N PHE A 292 -4.42 -11.51 1.47
CA PHE A 292 -3.47 -11.32 0.36
C PHE A 292 -3.74 -12.24 -0.83
N ARG A 293 -4.28 -13.45 -0.62
CA ARG A 293 -4.76 -14.32 -1.71
C ARG A 293 -5.87 -13.66 -2.52
N PHE A 294 -6.80 -12.95 -1.88
CA PHE A 294 -7.80 -12.16 -2.59
C PHE A 294 -7.15 -11.05 -3.42
N SER A 295 -6.13 -10.38 -2.88
CA SER A 295 -5.37 -9.36 -3.62
C SER A 295 -4.64 -9.96 -4.82
N ALA A 296 -3.98 -11.10 -4.67
CA ALA A 296 -3.32 -11.81 -5.77
C ALA A 296 -4.33 -12.20 -6.88
N ALA A 297 -5.49 -12.73 -6.47
CA ALA A 297 -6.56 -13.09 -7.40
C ALA A 297 -7.09 -11.87 -8.17
N ASP A 298 -7.30 -10.74 -7.51
CA ASP A 298 -7.75 -9.50 -8.15
C ASP A 298 -6.72 -8.98 -9.16
N ILE A 299 -5.44 -9.00 -8.79
CA ILE A 299 -4.33 -8.61 -9.68
C ILE A 299 -4.27 -9.53 -10.90
N ALA A 300 -4.26 -10.85 -10.68
CA ALA A 300 -4.18 -11.83 -11.75
C ALA A 300 -5.38 -11.74 -12.70
N PHE A 301 -6.58 -11.62 -12.14
CA PHE A 301 -7.82 -11.49 -12.89
C PHE A 301 -7.89 -10.20 -13.70
N THR A 302 -7.57 -9.07 -13.08
CA THR A 302 -7.56 -7.77 -13.76
C THR A 302 -6.53 -7.73 -14.88
N SER A 303 -5.33 -8.26 -14.64
CA SER A 303 -4.28 -8.34 -15.65
C SER A 303 -4.68 -9.25 -16.83
N ASP A 304 -5.29 -10.41 -16.55
CA ASP A 304 -5.79 -11.32 -17.57
C ASP A 304 -6.87 -10.67 -18.44
N LEU A 305 -7.85 -10.00 -17.79
CA LEU A 305 -8.95 -9.33 -18.49
C LEU A 305 -8.47 -8.18 -19.37
N VAL A 306 -7.64 -7.30 -18.84
CA VAL A 306 -7.16 -6.12 -19.55
C VAL A 306 -6.27 -6.49 -20.73
N ASN A 307 -5.43 -7.51 -20.57
CA ASN A 307 -4.48 -7.97 -21.59
C ASN A 307 -5.02 -9.11 -22.46
N ARG A 308 -6.23 -9.61 -22.20
CA ARG A 308 -6.89 -10.72 -22.93
C ARG A 308 -6.00 -11.95 -23.05
N ARG A 309 -5.29 -12.31 -21.97
CA ARG A 309 -4.33 -13.43 -21.98
C ARG A 309 -5.00 -14.81 -22.08
N GLY A 310 -6.23 -14.93 -21.60
CA GLY A 310 -6.99 -16.20 -21.66
C GLY A 310 -6.64 -17.21 -20.58
N LEU A 311 -5.92 -16.82 -19.55
CA LEU A 311 -5.50 -17.71 -18.46
C LEU A 311 -6.64 -17.99 -17.48
N ILE A 312 -7.42 -16.97 -17.18
CA ILE A 312 -8.55 -17.01 -16.26
C ILE A 312 -9.86 -16.93 -17.04
N THR A 313 -9.96 -15.94 -17.91
CA THR A 313 -11.14 -15.69 -18.75
C THR A 313 -10.83 -16.02 -20.20
N PRO A 314 -11.63 -16.86 -20.89
CA PRO A 314 -11.36 -17.17 -22.30
C PRO A 314 -11.23 -15.89 -23.14
N PRO A 315 -10.25 -15.78 -24.05
CA PRO A 315 -9.92 -14.52 -24.74
C PRO A 315 -11.08 -13.89 -25.49
N ASN A 316 -11.98 -14.70 -26.03
CA ASN A 316 -13.14 -14.25 -26.81
C ASN A 316 -14.45 -14.32 -26.03
N TYR A 317 -14.41 -14.48 -24.69
CA TYR A 317 -15.61 -14.49 -23.88
C TYR A 317 -16.25 -13.07 -23.86
N PRO A 318 -17.54 -12.95 -24.22
CA PRO A 318 -18.18 -11.64 -24.30
C PRO A 318 -18.48 -11.11 -22.89
N ILE A 319 -17.60 -10.27 -22.38
CA ILE A 319 -17.79 -9.61 -21.09
C ILE A 319 -18.48 -8.25 -21.32
N ASN A 320 -19.66 -8.11 -20.74
CA ASN A 320 -20.45 -6.87 -20.70
C ASN A 320 -20.86 -6.56 -19.26
N GLU A 321 -21.54 -5.42 -19.05
CA GLU A 321 -21.96 -4.97 -17.71
C GLU A 321 -22.83 -6.00 -16.96
N GLY A 322 -23.59 -6.83 -17.65
CA GLY A 322 -24.45 -7.88 -17.07
C GLY A 322 -23.76 -9.23 -16.86
N THR A 323 -22.49 -9.37 -17.26
CA THR A 323 -21.77 -10.63 -17.15
C THR A 323 -21.39 -10.92 -15.72
N SER A 324 -21.80 -12.08 -15.17
CA SER A 324 -21.31 -12.53 -13.87
C SER A 324 -19.80 -12.86 -13.96
N LEU A 325 -19.00 -12.15 -13.16
CA LEU A 325 -17.55 -12.39 -13.06
C LEU A 325 -17.20 -13.45 -12.01
N GLU A 326 -18.18 -13.89 -11.20
CA GLU A 326 -17.97 -14.81 -10.08
C GLU A 326 -17.26 -16.13 -10.48
N PRO A 327 -17.61 -16.83 -11.57
CA PRO A 327 -16.93 -18.06 -11.96
C PRO A 327 -15.44 -17.85 -12.29
N PHE A 328 -15.13 -16.70 -12.91
CA PHE A 328 -13.76 -16.33 -13.26
C PHE A 328 -12.96 -15.93 -12.04
N PHE A 329 -13.56 -15.17 -11.12
CA PHE A 329 -12.91 -14.80 -9.86
C PHE A 329 -12.64 -16.02 -8.98
N LYS A 330 -13.56 -16.99 -8.92
CA LYS A 330 -13.31 -18.28 -8.24
C LYS A 330 -12.11 -19.02 -8.84
N ARG A 331 -11.94 -18.97 -10.17
CA ARG A 331 -10.76 -19.53 -10.83
C ARG A 331 -9.50 -18.72 -10.49
N ALA A 332 -9.59 -17.38 -10.45
CA ALA A 332 -8.49 -16.51 -10.07
C ALA A 332 -7.98 -16.78 -8.64
N LEU A 333 -8.85 -17.15 -7.70
CA LEU A 333 -8.47 -17.52 -6.33
C LEU A 333 -7.55 -18.75 -6.24
N GLN A 334 -7.44 -19.54 -7.31
CA GLN A 334 -6.46 -20.63 -7.41
C GLN A 334 -5.06 -20.14 -7.81
N CYS A 335 -4.95 -18.87 -8.24
CA CYS A 335 -3.70 -18.24 -8.64
C CYS A 335 -3.21 -17.34 -7.49
N ASP A 336 -2.13 -17.76 -6.83
CA ASP A 336 -1.41 -16.99 -5.83
C ASP A 336 -0.42 -16.00 -6.49
N PHE A 337 0.38 -15.34 -5.69
CA PHE A 337 1.38 -14.42 -6.23
C PHE A 337 2.44 -15.13 -7.07
N GLU A 338 2.86 -16.33 -6.68
CA GLU A 338 3.82 -17.12 -7.47
C GLU A 338 3.23 -17.49 -8.83
N CYS A 339 1.97 -17.93 -8.87
CA CYS A 339 1.22 -18.18 -10.11
C CYS A 339 1.15 -16.90 -10.96
N TYR A 340 0.76 -15.77 -10.39
CA TYR A 340 0.72 -14.51 -11.11
C TYR A 340 2.08 -14.12 -11.69
N MET A 341 3.14 -14.24 -10.92
CA MET A 341 4.50 -13.95 -11.40
C MET A 341 4.90 -14.87 -12.54
N THR A 342 4.65 -16.17 -12.41
CA THR A 342 5.06 -17.18 -13.39
C THR A 342 4.27 -17.08 -14.69
N GLU A 343 2.94 -16.90 -14.58
CA GLU A 343 2.05 -16.99 -15.75
C GLU A 343 1.85 -15.63 -16.45
N GLN A 344 2.08 -14.52 -15.75
CA GLN A 344 1.79 -13.19 -16.29
C GLN A 344 2.98 -12.22 -16.27
N LEU A 345 3.62 -12.00 -15.10
CA LEU A 345 4.68 -10.99 -14.99
C LEU A 345 5.95 -11.41 -15.71
N ILE A 346 6.45 -12.63 -15.49
CA ILE A 346 7.68 -13.14 -16.12
C ILE A 346 7.55 -13.21 -17.64
N PRO A 347 6.46 -13.76 -18.23
CA PRO A 347 6.29 -13.75 -19.68
C PRO A 347 6.26 -12.34 -20.28
N MET A 348 5.55 -11.40 -19.64
CA MET A 348 5.52 -10.00 -20.06
C MET A 348 6.92 -9.37 -20.01
N TRP A 349 7.63 -9.55 -18.91
CA TRP A 349 8.97 -9.02 -18.75
C TRP A 349 9.94 -9.57 -19.78
N ARG A 350 9.94 -10.89 -20.03
CA ARG A 350 10.80 -11.52 -21.03
C ARG A 350 10.51 -11.06 -22.44
N ALA A 351 9.26 -10.84 -22.78
CA ALA A 351 8.86 -10.37 -24.10
C ALA A 351 9.34 -8.92 -24.37
N ARG A 352 9.47 -8.10 -23.32
CA ARG A 352 9.80 -6.67 -23.45
C ARG A 352 11.28 -6.34 -23.23
N TYR A 353 11.99 -7.16 -22.47
CA TYR A 353 13.36 -6.89 -22.02
C TYR A 353 14.36 -7.96 -22.50
N ASP A 354 14.10 -8.58 -23.65
CA ASP A 354 14.94 -9.58 -24.32
C ASP A 354 15.33 -10.79 -23.45
N GLY A 355 14.42 -11.22 -22.57
CA GLY A 355 14.63 -12.37 -21.73
C GLY A 355 15.45 -12.08 -20.49
N GLY A 356 15.72 -13.16 -19.77
CA GLY A 356 16.48 -13.09 -18.53
C GLY A 356 16.13 -14.23 -17.58
N SER A 357 16.98 -14.44 -16.58
CA SER A 357 16.73 -15.40 -15.51
C SER A 357 15.75 -14.83 -14.49
N LEU A 358 15.06 -15.72 -13.74
CA LEU A 358 14.23 -15.31 -12.61
C LEU A 358 15.03 -14.47 -11.60
N THR A 359 16.28 -14.85 -11.32
CA THR A 359 17.17 -14.12 -10.43
C THR A 359 17.40 -12.68 -10.88
N GLN A 360 17.56 -12.46 -12.19
CA GLN A 360 17.69 -11.09 -12.74
C GLN A 360 16.41 -10.28 -12.52
N LEU A 361 15.23 -10.86 -12.78
CA LEU A 361 13.96 -10.18 -12.52
C LEU A 361 13.82 -9.83 -11.04
N VAL A 362 14.03 -10.80 -10.14
CA VAL A 362 13.94 -10.61 -8.69
C VAL A 362 14.83 -9.46 -8.21
N ASN A 363 16.07 -9.40 -8.68
CA ASN A 363 16.97 -8.29 -8.35
C ASN A 363 16.48 -6.94 -8.90
N GLN A 364 15.88 -6.93 -10.10
CA GLN A 364 15.41 -5.68 -10.72
C GLN A 364 14.15 -5.10 -10.08
N VAL A 365 13.33 -5.92 -9.43
CA VAL A 365 12.09 -5.50 -8.76
C VAL A 365 12.26 -5.28 -7.27
N SER A 366 13.44 -5.51 -6.72
CA SER A 366 13.77 -5.41 -5.30
C SER A 366 14.49 -4.10 -4.97
N LEU A 367 14.50 -3.69 -3.70
CA LEU A 367 15.25 -2.53 -3.22
C LEU A 367 16.77 -2.72 -3.40
N TYR A 368 17.27 -3.95 -3.51
CA TYR A 368 18.68 -4.22 -3.83
C TYR A 368 19.17 -3.50 -5.09
N LYS A 369 18.28 -3.30 -6.08
CA LYS A 369 18.60 -2.51 -7.27
C LYS A 369 18.93 -1.05 -6.96
N LEU A 370 18.42 -0.53 -5.88
CA LEU A 370 18.57 0.86 -5.45
C LEU A 370 19.52 1.02 -4.27
N GLN A 371 20.31 -0.01 -3.93
CA GLN A 371 21.12 -0.04 -2.71
C GLN A 371 21.98 1.22 -2.54
N ASP A 372 22.79 1.56 -3.55
CA ASP A 372 23.68 2.73 -3.48
C ASP A 372 22.87 4.03 -3.32
N TYR A 373 21.78 4.16 -4.07
CA TYR A 373 20.90 5.32 -3.98
C TYR A 373 20.26 5.46 -2.59
N LEU A 374 19.77 4.37 -2.00
CA LEU A 374 19.13 4.38 -0.69
C LEU A 374 20.11 4.70 0.42
N HIS A 375 21.34 4.15 0.33
CA HIS A 375 22.41 4.40 1.29
C HIS A 375 22.91 5.85 1.23
N ASP A 376 23.12 6.41 0.03
CA ASP A 376 23.77 7.70 -0.16
C ASP A 376 22.80 8.88 -0.10
N SER A 377 21.49 8.65 -0.24
CA SER A 377 20.51 9.72 -0.35
C SER A 377 20.03 10.23 1.02
N PRO A 378 20.37 11.47 1.42
CA PRO A 378 19.97 12.00 2.73
C PRO A 378 18.48 12.32 2.84
N LYS A 379 17.71 12.16 1.76
CA LYS A 379 16.27 12.41 1.74
C LYS A 379 15.44 11.16 2.07
N ILE A 380 16.03 9.97 2.02
CA ILE A 380 15.34 8.71 2.32
C ILE A 380 15.30 8.50 3.83
N ALA A 381 14.13 8.14 4.32
CA ALA A 381 13.92 7.64 5.68
C ALA A 381 13.09 6.36 5.61
N VAL A 382 13.46 5.38 6.40
CA VAL A 382 12.77 4.08 6.47
C VAL A 382 12.20 3.89 7.87
N MET A 383 10.96 3.41 7.96
CA MET A 383 10.35 2.94 9.18
C MET A 383 9.80 1.54 8.93
N HIS A 384 10.26 0.58 9.69
CA HIS A 384 9.84 -0.82 9.55
C HIS A 384 9.68 -1.49 10.90
N ASN A 385 8.91 -2.58 10.94
CA ASN A 385 8.77 -3.42 12.11
C ASN A 385 9.92 -4.44 12.17
N ALA A 386 10.52 -4.63 13.34
CA ALA A 386 11.63 -5.55 13.52
C ALA A 386 11.24 -7.03 13.29
N ASP A 387 9.97 -7.35 13.45
CA ASP A 387 9.38 -8.69 13.34
C ASP A 387 8.35 -8.79 12.18
N ASP A 388 8.56 -8.00 11.13
CA ASP A 388 7.69 -8.00 9.95
C ASP A 388 7.69 -9.38 9.26
N VAL A 389 6.50 -10.00 9.18
CA VAL A 389 6.31 -11.38 8.67
C VAL A 389 6.56 -11.53 7.17
N ILE A 390 6.62 -10.43 6.42
CA ILE A 390 6.86 -10.47 4.97
C ILE A 390 8.35 -10.36 4.60
N LEU A 391 9.21 -9.97 5.52
CA LEU A 391 10.64 -9.81 5.25
C LEU A 391 11.36 -11.16 5.25
N GLY A 392 12.39 -11.28 4.43
CA GLY A 392 13.28 -12.42 4.38
C GLY A 392 14.46 -12.31 5.34
N PRO A 393 15.20 -13.41 5.54
CA PRO A 393 16.45 -13.37 6.30
C PRO A 393 17.44 -12.36 5.70
N GLY A 394 17.93 -11.44 6.53
CA GLY A 394 18.87 -10.40 6.12
C GLY A 394 18.24 -9.10 5.57
N ASP A 395 16.94 -9.08 5.30
CA ASP A 395 16.26 -7.88 4.78
C ASP A 395 16.29 -6.72 5.79
N LEU A 396 16.17 -7.00 7.10
CA LEU A 396 16.30 -5.98 8.14
C LEU A 396 17.69 -5.33 8.17
N GLY A 397 18.75 -6.10 7.90
CA GLY A 397 20.09 -5.57 7.84
C GLY A 397 20.38 -4.73 6.59
N PHE A 398 19.51 -4.81 5.58
CA PHE A 398 19.55 -3.97 4.40
C PHE A 398 18.88 -2.61 4.65
N LEU A 399 17.79 -2.56 5.40
CA LEU A 399 17.01 -1.36 5.73
C LEU A 399 17.69 -0.52 6.81
#